data_76a5d4dd2102a38a76f434d50d39234d
#
_entry.id   76a5d4dd2102a38a76f434d50d39234d
#
_cell.length_a   1.000
_cell.length_b   1.000
_cell.length_c   1.000
_cell.angle_alpha   90.00
_cell.angle_beta   90.00
_cell.angle_gamma   90.00
#
_symmetry.space_group_name_H-M   'P 1'
#
loop_
_entity.id
_entity.type
_entity.pdbx_description
1 polymer ?
#
loop_
_entity_poly.entity_id
_entity_poly.type
_entity_poly.pdbx_seq_one_letter_code
_entity_poly.pdbx_strand_id
1 'polypeptide(L)'
;MKFNCKLVLPVMVLALALALAAGCGDQGAVSGPQAELTLATTTSTYDSGLLDELLPVFEEKYGYRVSVVSVGTGAALETGKRGDCDVLLVHAKETELALVQEGHFVDRYDVMYNDFVVVGPEEDPAGVAGGRDVVAAFRSIAEAEAVFVSRGDDSGTHKAELKVWERAGIEPQGEWYLSVGQGMGDTLRMAGELRGYTLSDRGTWVAMRDGLDLKVVLEGDPILFNQYGVMAVNPANHPHIDYEGARKFIDFLVSDEGQELIAGFKKHGEQLFVPNASP
;
A
#
# COMPACT_ATOMS: atom_id res chain seq x y z
N MET A 1 -53.77 83.18 13.54
CA MET A 1 -54.60 82.66 12.43
C MET A 1 -54.25 81.20 12.36
N LYS A 2 -54.96 80.28 13.03
CA LYS A 2 -56.08 79.49 12.48
C LYS A 2 -55.62 78.84 11.15
N PHE A 3 -55.35 77.50 11.10
CA PHE A 3 -56.36 76.50 10.82
C PHE A 3 -55.86 75.07 11.15
N ASN A 4 -56.71 74.35 11.77
CA ASN A 4 -56.80 72.92 11.93
C ASN A 4 -56.98 72.20 10.59
N CYS A 5 -56.49 70.98 10.42
CA CYS A 5 -57.25 69.85 9.87
C CYS A 5 -56.49 68.58 10.16
N LYS A 6 -56.91 67.83 11.13
CA LYS A 6 -57.68 66.55 11.10
C LYS A 6 -57.11 65.57 10.05
N LEU A 7 -56.48 64.48 10.58
CA LEU A 7 -57.02 63.14 10.67
C LEU A 7 -57.53 62.57 9.33
N VAL A 8 -56.82 61.66 8.77
CA VAL A 8 -57.36 60.41 8.25
C VAL A 8 -56.27 59.34 8.26
N LEU A 9 -56.45 58.41 9.14
CA LEU A 9 -55.90 57.07 9.07
C LEU A 9 -56.78 56.25 8.13
N PRO A 10 -56.31 55.50 7.21
CA PRO A 10 -56.78 54.14 7.02
C PRO A 10 -55.64 53.11 7.18
N VAL A 11 -55.81 52.40 8.22
CA VAL A 11 -55.82 50.96 8.26
C VAL A 11 -55.68 50.34 6.87
N MET A 12 -54.50 49.87 6.59
CA MET A 12 -54.25 48.82 5.55
C MET A 12 -53.50 47.70 6.24
N VAL A 13 -54.29 46.99 7.00
CA VAL A 13 -53.98 45.61 7.45
C VAL A 13 -54.11 44.72 6.23
N LEU A 14 -53.20 43.78 6.16
CA LEU A 14 -53.36 42.50 5.51
C LEU A 14 -53.04 42.43 4.03
N ALA A 15 -51.80 42.07 3.77
CA ALA A 15 -51.46 41.01 2.82
C ALA A 15 -49.96 40.64 3.00
N LEU A 16 -49.62 40.14 4.19
CA LEU A 16 -48.39 39.33 4.30
C LEU A 16 -48.74 37.94 3.75
N ALA A 17 -48.76 37.86 2.43
CA ALA A 17 -48.85 36.58 1.74
C ALA A 17 -47.67 35.74 2.19
N LEU A 18 -47.97 34.63 2.82
CA LEU A 18 -47.08 33.47 2.95
C LEU A 18 -46.54 33.08 1.60
N ALA A 19 -45.37 33.56 1.23
CA ALA A 19 -44.51 32.92 0.28
C ALA A 19 -43.63 31.94 1.10
N LEU A 20 -44.23 30.83 1.48
CA LEU A 20 -43.48 29.61 1.75
C LEU A 20 -42.90 29.13 0.43
N ALA A 21 -41.83 29.79 -0.02
CA ALA A 21 -40.93 29.21 -0.98
C ALA A 21 -40.34 28.00 -0.25
N ALA A 22 -40.76 26.80 -0.67
CA ALA A 22 -40.04 25.59 -0.45
C ALA A 22 -38.67 25.77 -1.13
N GLY A 23 -37.73 26.34 -0.41
CA GLY A 23 -36.33 26.22 -0.69
C GLY A 23 -36.01 24.75 -0.43
N CYS A 24 -35.93 23.92 -1.47
CA CYS A 24 -35.07 22.77 -1.45
C CYS A 24 -33.67 23.30 -1.18
N GLY A 25 -33.35 23.45 0.10
CA GLY A 25 -31.99 23.61 0.53
C GLY A 25 -31.30 22.31 0.18
N ASP A 26 -30.43 22.40 -0.77
CA ASP A 26 -29.29 21.51 -0.88
C ASP A 26 -28.69 21.43 0.53
N GLN A 27 -28.98 20.32 1.23
CA GLN A 27 -28.33 20.01 2.48
C GLN A 27 -26.91 19.62 2.09
N GLY A 28 -26.08 20.62 1.84
CA GLY A 28 -24.66 20.47 1.92
C GLY A 28 -24.39 19.78 3.26
N ALA A 29 -23.92 18.56 3.21
CA ALA A 29 -23.56 17.77 4.36
C ALA A 29 -22.68 18.66 5.25
N VAL A 30 -23.22 19.11 6.38
CA VAL A 30 -22.43 19.69 7.45
C VAL A 30 -21.65 18.51 8.00
N SER A 31 -20.45 18.29 7.49
CA SER A 31 -19.53 17.36 8.09
C SER A 31 -19.28 17.84 9.52
N GLY A 32 -19.90 17.18 10.50
CA GLY A 32 -19.45 17.26 11.89
C GLY A 32 -17.98 16.90 11.98
N PRO A 33 -17.32 17.07 13.13
CA PRO A 33 -15.94 16.64 13.28
C PRO A 33 -15.85 15.16 12.91
N GLN A 34 -15.07 14.87 11.86
CA GLN A 34 -14.79 13.51 11.46
C GLN A 34 -13.97 12.83 12.56
N ALA A 35 -14.29 11.60 12.88
CA ALA A 35 -13.44 10.80 13.75
C ALA A 35 -12.07 10.61 13.07
N GLU A 36 -11.00 10.63 13.84
CA GLU A 36 -9.64 10.42 13.32
C GLU A 36 -9.24 8.97 13.50
N LEU A 37 -8.63 8.38 12.47
CA LEU A 37 -8.04 7.05 12.49
C LEU A 37 -6.58 7.16 12.07
N THR A 38 -5.65 6.61 12.85
CA THR A 38 -4.24 6.60 12.51
C THR A 38 -3.84 5.26 11.90
N LEU A 39 -3.44 5.30 10.62
CA LEU A 39 -2.93 4.16 9.86
C LEU A 39 -1.40 4.18 9.82
N ALA A 40 -0.73 3.17 10.34
CA ALA A 40 0.69 2.96 10.10
C ALA A 40 0.89 2.03 8.89
N THR A 41 1.75 2.43 7.97
CA THR A 41 2.04 1.66 6.75
C THR A 41 3.50 1.83 6.32
N THR A 42 3.89 1.16 5.24
CA THR A 42 5.25 1.27 4.71
C THR A 42 5.38 2.39 3.68
N THR A 43 6.60 2.94 3.54
CA THR A 43 6.88 3.96 2.53
C THR A 43 6.56 3.46 1.13
N SER A 44 6.87 2.20 0.81
CA SER A 44 6.55 1.60 -0.49
C SER A 44 5.05 1.51 -0.75
N THR A 45 4.24 1.21 0.28
CA THR A 45 2.77 1.19 0.16
C THR A 45 2.23 2.59 -0.09
N TYR A 46 2.70 3.57 0.68
CA TYR A 46 2.32 4.97 0.55
C TYR A 46 2.69 5.53 -0.83
N ASP A 47 3.95 5.35 -1.24
CA ASP A 47 4.49 5.86 -2.51
C ASP A 47 3.90 5.17 -3.74
N SER A 48 3.27 3.99 -3.58
CA SER A 48 2.56 3.34 -4.67
C SER A 48 1.41 4.17 -5.22
N GLY A 49 0.76 4.99 -4.36
CA GLY A 49 -0.45 5.75 -4.67
C GLY A 49 -1.75 4.97 -4.44
N LEU A 50 -1.70 3.70 -3.99
CA LEU A 50 -2.91 2.91 -3.74
C LEU A 50 -3.81 3.55 -2.67
N LEU A 51 -3.22 4.14 -1.64
CA LEU A 51 -3.98 4.79 -0.57
C LEU A 51 -4.75 6.02 -1.05
N ASP A 52 -4.30 6.69 -2.11
CA ASP A 52 -5.00 7.84 -2.71
C ASP A 52 -6.35 7.43 -3.34
N GLU A 53 -6.49 6.14 -3.71
CA GLU A 53 -7.74 5.56 -4.22
C GLU A 53 -8.62 4.99 -3.09
N LEU A 54 -8.01 4.37 -2.09
CA LEU A 54 -8.74 3.68 -1.02
C LEU A 54 -9.28 4.63 0.05
N LEU A 55 -8.44 5.58 0.52
CA LEU A 55 -8.79 6.41 1.66
C LEU A 55 -9.99 7.32 1.42
N PRO A 56 -10.15 8.01 0.28
CA PRO A 56 -11.31 8.87 0.05
C PRO A 56 -12.64 8.10 0.12
N VAL A 57 -12.67 6.86 -0.38
CA VAL A 57 -13.88 6.01 -0.34
C VAL A 57 -14.21 5.59 1.09
N PHE A 58 -13.18 5.19 1.86
CA PHE A 58 -13.36 4.85 3.27
C PHE A 58 -13.82 6.05 4.09
N GLU A 59 -13.18 7.21 3.92
CA GLU A 59 -13.47 8.45 4.65
C GLU A 59 -14.89 8.93 4.39
N GLU A 60 -15.35 8.93 3.13
CA GLU A 60 -16.70 9.30 2.75
C GLU A 60 -17.74 8.33 3.35
N LYS A 61 -17.47 7.03 3.25
CA LYS A 61 -18.42 5.99 3.68
C LYS A 61 -18.60 5.89 5.17
N TYR A 62 -17.53 6.07 5.93
CA TYR A 62 -17.54 5.82 7.37
C TYR A 62 -17.43 7.08 8.23
N GLY A 63 -17.22 8.25 7.63
CA GLY A 63 -17.13 9.54 8.33
C GLY A 63 -15.84 9.69 9.14
N TYR A 64 -14.77 9.06 8.70
CA TYR A 64 -13.43 9.16 9.28
C TYR A 64 -12.54 10.10 8.48
N ARG A 65 -11.49 10.55 9.13
CA ARG A 65 -10.30 11.09 8.50
C ARG A 65 -9.12 10.21 8.84
N VAL A 66 -8.38 9.73 7.84
CA VAL A 66 -7.25 8.83 8.05
C VAL A 66 -5.93 9.59 8.02
N SER A 67 -5.23 9.58 9.15
CA SER A 67 -3.86 10.09 9.27
C SER A 67 -2.87 8.96 9.00
N VAL A 68 -2.03 9.11 7.96
CA VAL A 68 -1.10 8.07 7.55
C VAL A 68 0.30 8.31 8.11
N VAL A 69 0.83 7.33 8.83
CA VAL A 69 2.23 7.26 9.28
C VAL A 69 2.97 6.31 8.35
N SER A 70 3.74 6.88 7.41
CA SER A 70 4.50 6.13 6.41
C SER A 70 5.96 6.02 6.83
N VAL A 71 6.40 4.78 7.15
CA VAL A 71 7.74 4.49 7.66
C VAL A 71 8.22 3.12 7.17
N GLY A 72 9.43 2.67 7.50
CA GLY A 72 9.87 1.31 7.21
C GLY A 72 9.05 0.25 7.97
N THR A 73 8.90 -0.97 7.43
CA THR A 73 8.07 -2.04 8.01
C THR A 73 8.32 -2.27 9.50
N GLY A 74 9.58 -2.38 9.92
CA GLY A 74 9.92 -2.56 11.34
C GLY A 74 9.47 -1.38 12.21
N ALA A 75 9.65 -0.15 11.73
CA ALA A 75 9.21 1.06 12.43
C ALA A 75 7.67 1.15 12.50
N ALA A 76 6.95 0.74 11.44
CA ALA A 76 5.49 0.68 11.46
C ALA A 76 4.98 -0.30 12.53
N LEU A 77 5.56 -1.50 12.60
CA LEU A 77 5.24 -2.50 13.62
C LEU A 77 5.53 -2.00 15.03
N GLU A 78 6.67 -1.34 15.25
CA GLU A 78 6.99 -0.74 16.54
C GLU A 78 6.05 0.42 16.91
N THR A 79 5.60 1.21 15.93
CA THR A 79 4.57 2.25 16.12
C THR A 79 3.28 1.63 16.67
N GLY A 80 2.81 0.54 16.07
CA GLY A 80 1.63 -0.19 16.56
C GLY A 80 1.84 -0.82 17.95
N LYS A 81 3.00 -1.41 18.21
CA LYS A 81 3.32 -1.99 19.53
C LYS A 81 3.27 -0.97 20.66
N ARG A 82 3.62 0.28 20.39
CA ARG A 82 3.52 1.37 21.36
C ARG A 82 2.12 1.97 21.50
N GLY A 83 1.20 1.61 20.59
CA GLY A 83 -0.15 2.21 20.54
C GLY A 83 -0.17 3.62 19.92
N ASP A 84 0.83 3.95 19.09
CA ASP A 84 0.91 5.26 18.41
C ASP A 84 0.14 5.27 17.07
N CYS A 85 -0.59 4.21 16.77
CA CYS A 85 -1.56 4.11 15.66
C CYS A 85 -2.69 3.15 16.04
N ASP A 86 -3.77 3.14 15.26
CA ASP A 86 -4.95 2.30 15.50
C ASP A 86 -4.91 1.02 14.66
N VAL A 87 -4.46 1.14 13.42
CA VAL A 87 -4.47 0.08 12.41
C VAL A 87 -3.16 0.08 11.62
N LEU A 88 -2.74 -1.09 11.16
CA LEU A 88 -1.55 -1.26 10.33
C LEU A 88 -1.90 -1.93 9.01
N LEU A 89 -1.25 -1.48 7.92
CA LEU A 89 -1.25 -2.14 6.61
C LEU A 89 0.22 -2.31 6.18
N VAL A 90 0.76 -3.51 6.35
CA VAL A 90 2.18 -3.82 6.16
C VAL A 90 2.36 -5.15 5.41
N HIS A 91 3.60 -5.56 5.14
CA HIS A 91 3.90 -6.75 4.33
C HIS A 91 5.10 -7.56 4.88
N ALA A 92 5.01 -7.96 6.15
CA ALA A 92 5.98 -8.83 6.81
C ALA A 92 5.27 -9.99 7.51
N LYS A 93 4.53 -10.79 6.75
CA LYS A 93 3.57 -11.79 7.22
C LYS A 93 4.06 -12.63 8.40
N GLU A 94 5.29 -13.14 8.35
CA GLU A 94 5.86 -13.95 9.42
C GLU A 94 5.98 -13.16 10.73
N THR A 95 6.47 -11.92 10.67
CA THR A 95 6.60 -11.03 11.82
C THR A 95 5.22 -10.58 12.33
N GLU A 96 4.30 -10.25 11.41
CA GLU A 96 2.91 -9.90 11.76
C GLU A 96 2.24 -11.01 12.58
N LEU A 97 2.32 -12.26 12.10
CA LEU A 97 1.74 -13.41 12.78
C LEU A 97 2.38 -13.68 14.15
N ALA A 98 3.70 -13.50 14.27
CA ALA A 98 4.38 -13.62 15.55
C ALA A 98 3.87 -12.57 16.56
N LEU A 99 3.75 -11.31 16.13
CA LEU A 99 3.28 -10.20 16.98
C LEU A 99 1.77 -10.33 17.33
N VAL A 100 0.96 -10.92 16.46
CA VAL A 100 -0.43 -11.32 16.80
C VAL A 100 -0.42 -12.40 17.88
N GLN A 101 0.42 -13.42 17.74
CA GLN A 101 0.54 -14.48 18.73
C GLN A 101 1.05 -13.98 20.09
N GLU A 102 1.92 -12.97 20.09
CA GLU A 102 2.39 -12.26 21.28
C GLU A 102 1.31 -11.35 21.90
N GLY A 103 0.20 -11.12 21.20
CA GLY A 103 -0.93 -10.32 21.67
C GLY A 103 -0.78 -8.81 21.46
N HIS A 104 0.19 -8.36 20.66
CA HIS A 104 0.34 -6.94 20.32
C HIS A 104 -0.74 -6.45 19.35
N PHE A 105 -1.14 -7.30 18.42
CA PHE A 105 -2.15 -7.02 17.39
C PHE A 105 -3.26 -8.04 17.42
N VAL A 106 -4.40 -7.66 16.83
CA VAL A 106 -5.58 -8.52 16.67
C VAL A 106 -6.16 -8.35 15.27
N ASP A 107 -7.07 -9.25 14.88
CA ASP A 107 -7.83 -9.15 13.62
C ASP A 107 -6.93 -8.97 12.39
N ARG A 108 -5.93 -9.82 12.26
CA ARG A 108 -5.04 -9.82 11.12
C ARG A 108 -5.66 -10.57 9.94
N TYR A 109 -5.76 -9.89 8.78
CA TYR A 109 -6.24 -10.47 7.53
C TYR A 109 -5.22 -10.26 6.40
N ASP A 110 -5.15 -11.21 5.48
CA ASP A 110 -4.52 -10.99 4.18
C ASP A 110 -5.41 -10.05 3.36
N VAL A 111 -4.81 -9.10 2.64
CA VAL A 111 -5.55 -8.08 1.87
C VAL A 111 -5.26 -8.21 0.38
N MET A 112 -4.01 -8.24 0.05
CA MET A 112 -3.50 -8.24 -1.30
C MET A 112 -2.05 -8.73 -1.30
N TYR A 113 -1.53 -9.01 -2.48
CA TYR A 113 -0.09 -9.18 -2.67
C TYR A 113 0.38 -8.38 -3.88
N ASN A 114 1.64 -7.98 -3.88
CA ASN A 114 2.41 -7.69 -5.07
C ASN A 114 3.50 -8.74 -5.21
N ASP A 115 4.28 -8.69 -6.27
CA ASP A 115 5.34 -9.65 -6.45
C ASP A 115 6.68 -8.98 -6.77
N PHE A 116 7.70 -9.79 -6.59
CA PHE A 116 9.02 -9.54 -7.15
C PHE A 116 9.14 -10.28 -8.48
N VAL A 117 9.97 -9.74 -9.35
CA VAL A 117 10.33 -10.34 -10.63
C VAL A 117 11.84 -10.48 -10.72
N VAL A 118 12.31 -11.56 -11.34
CA VAL A 118 13.71 -11.66 -11.76
C VAL A 118 13.81 -11.06 -13.14
N VAL A 119 14.63 -10.03 -13.28
CA VAL A 119 14.92 -9.42 -14.56
C VAL A 119 16.36 -9.76 -14.97
N GLY A 120 16.59 -9.86 -16.26
CA GLY A 120 17.89 -10.22 -16.80
C GLY A 120 18.04 -9.79 -18.26
N PRO A 121 19.23 -9.97 -18.83
CA PRO A 121 19.52 -9.58 -20.20
C PRO A 121 18.75 -10.45 -21.22
N GLU A 122 18.59 -9.93 -22.43
CA GLU A 122 17.90 -10.64 -23.52
C GLU A 122 18.58 -11.97 -23.86
N GLU A 123 19.92 -12.03 -23.77
CA GLU A 123 20.76 -13.20 -24.08
C GLU A 123 20.56 -14.36 -23.09
N ASP A 124 20.11 -14.08 -21.87
CA ASP A 124 19.83 -15.06 -20.82
C ASP A 124 20.95 -16.11 -20.61
N PRO A 125 22.17 -15.69 -20.26
CA PRO A 125 23.33 -16.61 -20.20
C PRO A 125 23.17 -17.74 -19.19
N ALA A 126 22.33 -17.60 -18.18
CA ALA A 126 22.02 -18.65 -17.20
C ALA A 126 20.85 -19.57 -17.63
N GLY A 127 20.14 -19.26 -18.73
CA GLY A 127 19.04 -20.06 -19.25
C GLY A 127 17.82 -20.14 -18.32
N VAL A 128 17.48 -19.04 -17.65
CA VAL A 128 16.41 -19.04 -16.64
C VAL A 128 15.06 -18.51 -17.16
N ALA A 129 15.06 -17.95 -18.37
CA ALA A 129 13.87 -17.34 -18.93
C ALA A 129 12.74 -18.35 -19.14
N GLY A 130 11.51 -17.95 -18.74
CA GLY A 130 10.31 -18.79 -18.82
C GLY A 130 10.20 -19.85 -17.72
N GLY A 131 11.16 -19.89 -16.79
CA GLY A 131 11.08 -20.71 -15.58
C GLY A 131 9.99 -20.23 -14.62
N ARG A 132 9.62 -21.11 -13.67
CA ARG A 132 8.65 -20.81 -12.59
C ARG A 132 9.18 -21.16 -11.20
N ASP A 133 10.41 -21.58 -11.09
CA ASP A 133 11.09 -21.93 -9.85
C ASP A 133 12.26 -20.96 -9.68
N VAL A 134 12.07 -19.97 -8.82
CA VAL A 134 13.06 -18.93 -8.55
C VAL A 134 14.30 -19.49 -7.87
N VAL A 135 14.16 -20.55 -7.07
CA VAL A 135 15.27 -21.19 -6.37
C VAL A 135 16.17 -21.90 -7.40
N ALA A 136 15.57 -22.61 -8.35
CA ALA A 136 16.32 -23.24 -9.46
C ALA A 136 16.99 -22.17 -10.34
N ALA A 137 16.30 -21.06 -10.64
CA ALA A 137 16.87 -19.96 -11.43
C ALA A 137 18.10 -19.35 -10.75
N PHE A 138 18.05 -19.10 -9.45
CA PHE A 138 19.17 -18.56 -8.69
C PHE A 138 20.37 -19.53 -8.68
N ARG A 139 20.11 -20.85 -8.58
CA ARG A 139 21.17 -21.86 -8.73
C ARG A 139 21.82 -21.79 -10.11
N SER A 140 21.04 -21.74 -11.18
CA SER A 140 21.55 -21.64 -12.54
C SER A 140 22.38 -20.38 -12.76
N ILE A 141 21.96 -19.23 -12.20
CA ILE A 141 22.73 -17.98 -12.26
C ILE A 141 24.07 -18.13 -11.56
N ALA A 142 24.10 -18.73 -10.37
CA ALA A 142 25.35 -18.99 -9.64
C ALA A 142 26.25 -20.01 -10.32
N GLU A 143 25.71 -21.12 -10.86
CA GLU A 143 26.45 -22.14 -11.58
C GLU A 143 27.09 -21.59 -12.88
N ALA A 144 26.40 -20.67 -13.54
CA ALA A 144 26.90 -19.98 -14.73
C ALA A 144 27.87 -18.84 -14.39
N GLU A 145 28.03 -18.50 -13.11
CA GLU A 145 28.72 -17.28 -12.66
C GLU A 145 28.24 -16.02 -13.43
N ALA A 146 26.94 -16.02 -13.81
CA ALA A 146 26.37 -14.92 -14.54
C ALA A 146 26.16 -13.73 -13.60
N VAL A 147 26.49 -12.53 -14.07
CA VAL A 147 26.41 -11.31 -13.22
C VAL A 147 25.05 -11.19 -12.57
N PHE A 148 25.04 -11.07 -11.25
CA PHE A 148 23.86 -10.75 -10.44
C PHE A 148 24.12 -9.48 -9.66
N VAL A 149 23.21 -8.49 -9.82
CA VAL A 149 23.30 -7.19 -9.15
C VAL A 149 22.30 -7.18 -8.00
N SER A 150 22.81 -7.21 -6.78
CA SER A 150 22.03 -7.14 -5.56
C SER A 150 21.89 -5.70 -5.09
N ARG A 151 20.73 -5.33 -4.56
CA ARG A 151 20.57 -4.02 -3.90
C ARG A 151 21.54 -3.81 -2.75
N GLY A 152 21.76 -4.83 -1.92
CA GLY A 152 22.72 -4.77 -0.81
C GLY A 152 22.46 -3.73 0.26
N ASP A 153 21.22 -3.22 0.37
CA ASP A 153 20.81 -2.04 1.18
C ASP A 153 19.90 -2.37 2.37
N ASP A 154 19.75 -3.65 2.71
CA ASP A 154 18.85 -4.16 3.76
C ASP A 154 17.35 -3.83 3.56
N SER A 155 16.95 -3.46 2.34
CA SER A 155 15.56 -3.23 1.96
C SER A 155 14.73 -4.52 1.93
N GLY A 156 13.40 -4.37 1.76
CA GLY A 156 12.51 -5.52 1.56
C GLY A 156 12.88 -6.38 0.35
N THR A 157 13.29 -5.77 -0.76
CA THR A 157 13.77 -6.48 -1.95
C THR A 157 15.07 -7.24 -1.68
N HIS A 158 16.03 -6.62 -1.00
CA HIS A 158 17.27 -7.29 -0.62
C HIS A 158 17.00 -8.47 0.33
N LYS A 159 16.12 -8.31 1.30
CA LYS A 159 15.72 -9.41 2.20
C LYS A 159 15.02 -10.55 1.46
N ALA A 160 14.17 -10.24 0.48
CA ALA A 160 13.54 -11.25 -0.38
C ALA A 160 14.58 -12.01 -1.22
N GLU A 161 15.53 -11.29 -1.81
CA GLU A 161 16.66 -11.87 -2.54
C GLU A 161 17.46 -12.85 -1.67
N LEU A 162 17.89 -12.41 -0.49
CA LEU A 162 18.66 -13.24 0.45
C LEU A 162 17.91 -14.51 0.87
N LYS A 163 16.58 -14.43 1.05
CA LYS A 163 15.75 -15.61 1.32
C LYS A 163 15.77 -16.61 0.15
N VAL A 164 15.82 -16.14 -1.10
CA VAL A 164 15.93 -17.04 -2.27
C VAL A 164 17.29 -17.69 -2.31
N TRP A 165 18.39 -16.95 -2.09
CA TRP A 165 19.74 -17.50 -2.00
C TRP A 165 19.87 -18.55 -0.87
N GLU A 166 19.32 -18.27 0.31
CA GLU A 166 19.28 -19.21 1.43
C GLU A 166 18.57 -20.51 1.04
N ARG A 167 17.40 -20.42 0.39
CA ARG A 167 16.66 -21.61 -0.10
C ARG A 167 17.39 -22.34 -1.21
N ALA A 168 18.17 -21.65 -2.01
CA ALA A 168 19.06 -22.26 -2.99
C ALA A 168 20.23 -22.99 -2.33
N GLY A 169 20.51 -22.75 -1.04
CA GLY A 169 21.66 -23.29 -0.32
C GLY A 169 22.98 -22.65 -0.77
N ILE A 170 22.91 -21.39 -1.24
CA ILE A 170 24.04 -20.65 -1.78
C ILE A 170 24.27 -19.39 -0.94
N GLU A 171 25.49 -19.16 -0.52
CA GLU A 171 25.98 -17.88 -0.03
C GLU A 171 26.66 -17.16 -1.19
N PRO A 172 25.99 -16.19 -1.85
CA PRO A 172 26.51 -15.59 -3.07
C PRO A 172 27.73 -14.74 -2.78
N GLN A 173 28.80 -14.97 -3.54
CA GLN A 173 30.09 -14.27 -3.40
C GLN A 173 30.91 -14.38 -4.69
N GLY A 174 31.91 -13.54 -4.80
CA GLY A 174 32.77 -13.52 -5.97
C GLY A 174 32.45 -12.40 -6.94
N GLU A 175 33.13 -12.39 -8.09
CA GLU A 175 33.04 -11.29 -9.07
C GLU A 175 31.70 -11.22 -9.81
N TRP A 176 30.92 -12.31 -9.81
CA TRP A 176 29.62 -12.38 -10.45
C TRP A 176 28.48 -11.79 -9.57
N TYR A 177 28.70 -11.66 -8.25
CA TYR A 177 27.68 -11.14 -7.31
C TYR A 177 28.07 -9.74 -6.81
N LEU A 178 27.33 -8.73 -7.26
CA LEU A 178 27.64 -7.33 -7.01
C LEU A 178 26.62 -6.71 -6.05
N SER A 179 27.00 -6.53 -4.79
CA SER A 179 26.20 -5.83 -3.79
C SER A 179 26.46 -4.33 -3.90
N VAL A 180 25.48 -3.55 -4.39
CA VAL A 180 25.71 -2.16 -4.80
C VAL A 180 25.35 -1.12 -3.74
N GLY A 181 24.55 -1.47 -2.72
CA GLY A 181 24.13 -0.54 -1.67
C GLY A 181 23.25 0.61 -2.17
N GLN A 182 22.47 0.38 -3.25
CA GLN A 182 21.70 1.41 -3.94
C GLN A 182 20.21 1.12 -3.94
N GLY A 183 19.39 2.14 -4.29
CA GLY A 183 17.96 1.99 -4.53
C GLY A 183 17.66 1.12 -5.75
N MET A 184 16.40 0.60 -5.84
CA MET A 184 16.03 -0.34 -6.90
C MET A 184 16.24 0.21 -8.32
N GLY A 185 15.95 1.51 -8.52
CA GLY A 185 16.15 2.13 -9.82
C GLY A 185 17.61 2.13 -10.30
N ASP A 186 18.55 2.43 -9.41
CA ASP A 186 19.97 2.41 -9.74
C ASP A 186 20.49 0.97 -9.91
N THR A 187 19.99 0.04 -9.10
CA THR A 187 20.26 -1.39 -9.25
C THR A 187 19.84 -1.93 -10.62
N LEU A 188 18.63 -1.55 -11.07
CA LEU A 188 18.13 -1.93 -12.41
C LEU A 188 18.99 -1.34 -13.54
N ARG A 189 19.38 -0.06 -13.44
CA ARG A 189 20.29 0.54 -14.45
C ARG A 189 21.61 -0.19 -14.51
N MET A 190 22.20 -0.47 -13.34
CA MET A 190 23.48 -1.19 -13.27
C MET A 190 23.36 -2.62 -13.82
N ALA A 191 22.26 -3.32 -13.52
CA ALA A 191 21.99 -4.64 -14.08
C ALA A 191 21.90 -4.59 -15.62
N GLY A 192 21.24 -3.56 -16.19
CA GLY A 192 21.19 -3.34 -17.63
C GLY A 192 22.57 -3.09 -18.25
N GLU A 193 23.36 -2.18 -17.66
CA GLU A 193 24.70 -1.85 -18.14
C GLU A 193 25.66 -3.05 -18.11
N LEU A 194 25.55 -3.88 -17.08
CA LEU A 194 26.39 -5.06 -16.88
C LEU A 194 25.82 -6.33 -17.55
N ARG A 195 24.66 -6.24 -18.19
CA ARG A 195 23.93 -7.38 -18.75
C ARG A 195 23.76 -8.50 -17.71
N GLY A 196 23.41 -8.09 -16.48
CA GLY A 196 23.25 -8.97 -15.33
C GLY A 196 21.80 -9.21 -14.97
N TYR A 197 21.60 -10.13 -14.04
CA TYR A 197 20.32 -10.40 -13.41
C TYR A 197 20.15 -9.56 -12.16
N THR A 198 18.91 -9.30 -11.78
CA THR A 198 18.56 -8.72 -10.46
C THR A 198 17.14 -9.11 -10.06
N LEU A 199 16.87 -9.09 -8.77
CA LEU A 199 15.51 -9.15 -8.24
C LEU A 199 14.95 -7.73 -8.12
N SER A 200 13.77 -7.49 -8.66
CA SER A 200 13.09 -6.18 -8.55
C SER A 200 11.67 -6.33 -8.07
N ASP A 201 11.16 -5.37 -7.30
CA ASP A 201 9.73 -5.21 -7.18
C ASP A 201 9.12 -4.86 -8.54
N ARG A 202 7.93 -5.41 -8.82
CA ARG A 202 7.26 -5.19 -10.11
C ARG A 202 6.98 -3.71 -10.37
N GLY A 203 6.63 -2.94 -9.35
CA GLY A 203 6.30 -1.52 -9.50
C GLY A 203 7.47 -0.71 -10.04
N THR A 204 8.67 -0.88 -9.49
CA THR A 204 9.88 -0.20 -9.98
C THR A 204 10.26 -0.69 -11.38
N TRP A 205 10.18 -2.01 -11.62
CA TRP A 205 10.42 -2.56 -12.94
C TRP A 205 9.52 -1.93 -14.01
N VAL A 206 8.21 -1.93 -13.80
CA VAL A 206 7.21 -1.35 -14.72
C VAL A 206 7.47 0.13 -14.99
N ALA A 207 7.87 0.87 -13.96
CA ALA A 207 8.16 2.31 -14.09
C ALA A 207 9.42 2.61 -14.91
N MET A 208 10.36 1.68 -15.01
CA MET A 208 11.69 1.93 -15.58
C MET A 208 12.03 1.11 -16.82
N ARG A 209 11.31 0.04 -17.11
CA ARG A 209 11.64 -0.94 -18.17
C ARG A 209 11.89 -0.34 -19.54
N ASP A 210 11.16 0.71 -19.92
CA ASP A 210 11.24 1.29 -21.26
C ASP A 210 12.61 1.91 -21.60
N GLY A 211 13.49 2.06 -20.62
CA GLY A 211 14.84 2.60 -20.80
C GLY A 211 15.97 1.60 -20.47
N LEU A 212 15.65 0.31 -20.34
CA LEU A 212 16.59 -0.72 -19.88
C LEU A 212 16.69 -1.87 -20.88
N ASP A 213 17.92 -2.33 -21.15
CA ASP A 213 18.17 -3.54 -21.94
C ASP A 213 17.99 -4.81 -21.08
N LEU A 214 16.83 -4.92 -20.44
CA LEU A 214 16.45 -6.02 -19.58
C LEU A 214 15.04 -6.49 -19.90
N LYS A 215 14.73 -7.73 -19.56
CA LYS A 215 13.38 -8.29 -19.59
C LYS A 215 13.08 -9.07 -18.31
N VAL A 216 11.80 -9.32 -18.03
CA VAL A 216 11.42 -10.30 -17.02
C VAL A 216 11.79 -11.68 -17.53
N VAL A 217 12.65 -12.37 -16.80
CA VAL A 217 13.09 -13.74 -17.11
C VAL A 217 12.37 -14.77 -16.26
N LEU A 218 11.91 -14.38 -15.05
CA LEU A 218 11.11 -15.25 -14.19
C LEU A 218 10.14 -14.43 -13.33
N GLU A 219 8.91 -14.92 -13.24
CA GLU A 219 7.82 -14.37 -12.42
C GLU A 219 6.84 -15.48 -12.00
N GLY A 220 5.95 -15.15 -11.07
CA GLY A 220 4.81 -16.01 -10.69
C GLY A 220 5.17 -17.16 -9.75
N ASP A 221 6.41 -17.24 -9.24
CA ASP A 221 6.73 -18.14 -8.13
C ASP A 221 6.09 -17.63 -6.82
N PRO A 222 5.37 -18.46 -6.07
CA PRO A 222 4.80 -18.03 -4.78
C PRO A 222 5.82 -17.49 -3.77
N ILE A 223 7.10 -17.88 -3.87
CA ILE A 223 8.18 -17.35 -3.02
C ILE A 223 8.41 -15.85 -3.27
N LEU A 224 8.10 -15.38 -4.47
CA LEU A 224 8.24 -13.99 -4.88
C LEU A 224 7.02 -13.13 -4.48
N PHE A 225 5.97 -13.73 -3.92
CA PHE A 225 4.81 -12.97 -3.50
C PHE A 225 5.09 -12.21 -2.21
N ASN A 226 4.75 -10.95 -2.23
CA ASN A 226 4.87 -10.05 -1.10
C ASN A 226 3.47 -9.77 -0.53
N GLN A 227 3.08 -10.57 0.46
CA GLN A 227 1.74 -10.54 1.05
C GLN A 227 1.57 -9.34 1.97
N TYR A 228 0.54 -8.56 1.75
CA TYR A 228 0.11 -7.47 2.61
C TYR A 228 -0.95 -7.95 3.59
N GLY A 229 -0.74 -7.58 4.85
CA GLY A 229 -1.68 -7.83 5.93
C GLY A 229 -2.17 -6.53 6.54
N VAL A 230 -3.46 -6.50 6.90
CA VAL A 230 -4.05 -5.46 7.73
C VAL A 230 -4.32 -6.04 9.11
N MET A 231 -4.13 -5.24 10.18
CA MET A 231 -4.39 -5.67 11.56
C MET A 231 -4.63 -4.47 12.47
N ALA A 232 -5.45 -4.66 13.50
CA ALA A 232 -5.68 -3.65 14.53
C ALA A 232 -4.65 -3.77 15.66
N VAL A 233 -4.29 -2.64 16.26
CA VAL A 233 -3.60 -2.63 17.54
C VAL A 233 -4.50 -3.22 18.61
N ASN A 234 -3.95 -4.01 19.53
CA ASN A 234 -4.76 -4.69 20.54
C ASN A 234 -5.30 -3.68 21.60
N PRO A 235 -6.62 -3.47 21.66
CA PRO A 235 -7.22 -2.52 22.61
C PRO A 235 -7.02 -2.91 24.07
N ALA A 236 -6.76 -4.18 24.36
CA ALA A 236 -6.46 -4.62 25.72
C ALA A 236 -5.13 -4.06 26.26
N ASN A 237 -4.17 -3.80 25.36
CA ASN A 237 -2.88 -3.21 25.70
C ASN A 237 -2.93 -1.67 25.66
N HIS A 238 -3.75 -1.10 24.78
CA HIS A 238 -3.82 0.33 24.48
C HIS A 238 -5.28 0.82 24.45
N PRO A 239 -5.91 1.12 25.62
CA PRO A 239 -7.34 1.48 25.68
C PRO A 239 -7.71 2.79 24.99
N HIS A 240 -6.74 3.57 24.53
CA HIS A 240 -6.95 4.87 23.87
C HIS A 240 -7.09 4.78 22.36
N ILE A 241 -6.76 3.63 21.74
CA ILE A 241 -6.87 3.47 20.29
C ILE A 241 -8.34 3.41 19.84
N ASP A 242 -8.61 3.86 18.64
CA ASP A 242 -9.92 3.68 18.00
C ASP A 242 -10.04 2.28 17.36
N TYR A 243 -10.29 1.30 18.20
CA TYR A 243 -10.48 -0.08 17.73
C TYR A 243 -11.71 -0.24 16.82
N GLU A 244 -12.79 0.54 17.05
CA GLU A 244 -13.97 0.49 16.18
C GLU A 244 -13.65 1.02 14.77
N GLY A 245 -12.92 2.14 14.69
CA GLY A 245 -12.42 2.67 13.42
C GLY A 245 -11.46 1.72 12.73
N ALA A 246 -10.54 1.11 13.49
CA ALA A 246 -9.62 0.10 12.96
C ALA A 246 -10.37 -1.11 12.35
N ARG A 247 -11.41 -1.60 13.03
CA ARG A 247 -12.27 -2.68 12.52
C ARG A 247 -13.00 -2.29 11.24
N LYS A 248 -13.58 -1.09 11.18
CA LYS A 248 -14.22 -0.58 9.97
C LYS A 248 -13.25 -0.51 8.79
N PHE A 249 -12.00 -0.09 9.04
CA PHE A 249 -10.97 -0.03 8.01
C PHE A 249 -10.56 -1.42 7.53
N ILE A 250 -10.39 -2.37 8.44
CA ILE A 250 -10.13 -3.77 8.12
C ILE A 250 -11.28 -4.35 7.28
N ASP A 251 -12.52 -4.23 7.76
CA ASP A 251 -13.70 -4.75 7.09
C ASP A 251 -13.89 -4.13 5.69
N PHE A 252 -13.57 -2.84 5.53
CA PHE A 252 -13.56 -2.18 4.22
C PHE A 252 -12.52 -2.80 3.27
N LEU A 253 -11.28 -2.97 3.72
CA LEU A 253 -10.21 -3.51 2.86
C LEU A 253 -10.48 -4.95 2.41
N VAL A 254 -11.12 -5.76 3.26
CA VAL A 254 -11.44 -7.16 2.93
C VAL A 254 -12.81 -7.33 2.26
N SER A 255 -13.62 -6.27 2.17
CA SER A 255 -14.91 -6.29 1.48
C SER A 255 -14.74 -6.39 -0.04
N ASP A 256 -15.82 -6.81 -0.73
CA ASP A 256 -15.85 -6.83 -2.20
C ASP A 256 -15.48 -5.46 -2.79
N GLU A 257 -16.00 -4.36 -2.22
CA GLU A 257 -15.70 -2.99 -2.67
C GLU A 257 -14.22 -2.65 -2.53
N GLY A 258 -13.62 -2.90 -1.37
CA GLY A 258 -12.18 -2.66 -1.15
C GLY A 258 -11.32 -3.53 -2.07
N GLN A 259 -11.69 -4.78 -2.27
CA GLN A 259 -10.98 -5.71 -3.15
C GLN A 259 -11.13 -5.32 -4.63
N GLU A 260 -12.28 -4.81 -5.06
CA GLU A 260 -12.47 -4.27 -6.43
C GLU A 260 -11.64 -3.01 -6.66
N LEU A 261 -11.53 -2.11 -5.69
CA LEU A 261 -10.66 -0.93 -5.78
C LEU A 261 -9.19 -1.34 -5.91
N ILE A 262 -8.74 -2.31 -5.12
CA ILE A 262 -7.38 -2.85 -5.21
C ILE A 262 -7.14 -3.49 -6.58
N ALA A 263 -8.08 -4.30 -7.08
CA ALA A 263 -7.99 -4.94 -8.39
C ALA A 263 -7.96 -3.93 -9.54
N GLY A 264 -8.69 -2.84 -9.39
CA GLY A 264 -8.77 -1.75 -10.38
C GLY A 264 -7.55 -0.82 -10.39
N PHE A 265 -6.75 -0.83 -9.32
CA PHE A 265 -5.59 0.05 -9.22
C PHE A 265 -4.50 -0.33 -10.21
N LYS A 266 -4.13 0.62 -11.06
CA LYS A 266 -3.09 0.45 -12.08
C LYS A 266 -2.08 1.58 -12.04
N LYS A 267 -0.81 1.24 -12.16
CA LYS A 267 0.28 2.19 -12.35
C LYS A 267 0.96 1.88 -13.69
N HIS A 268 1.16 2.91 -14.51
CA HIS A 268 1.68 2.76 -15.88
C HIS A 268 0.89 1.73 -16.74
N GLY A 269 -0.44 1.61 -16.47
CA GLY A 269 -1.33 0.70 -17.20
C GLY A 269 -1.32 -0.75 -16.72
N GLU A 270 -0.50 -1.10 -15.75
CA GLU A 270 -0.40 -2.45 -15.17
C GLU A 270 -0.94 -2.52 -13.74
N GLN A 271 -1.57 -3.64 -13.42
CA GLN A 271 -2.03 -3.95 -12.07
C GLN A 271 -0.83 -4.25 -11.17
N LEU A 272 -0.67 -3.49 -10.08
CA LEU A 272 0.43 -3.69 -9.14
C LEU A 272 0.08 -4.58 -7.96
N PHE A 273 -1.17 -4.60 -7.57
CA PHE A 273 -1.66 -5.36 -6.42
C PHE A 273 -2.73 -6.35 -6.87
N VAL A 274 -2.61 -7.57 -6.41
CA VAL A 274 -3.60 -8.63 -6.66
C VAL A 274 -4.36 -8.83 -5.35
N PRO A 275 -5.67 -8.54 -5.33
CA PRO A 275 -6.50 -8.75 -4.14
C PRO A 275 -6.60 -10.24 -3.83
N ASN A 276 -6.52 -10.59 -2.55
CA ASN A 276 -6.62 -11.98 -2.10
C ASN A 276 -7.17 -12.11 -0.67
N ALA A 277 -7.94 -11.13 -0.22
CA ALA A 277 -8.63 -11.28 1.05
C ALA A 277 -9.59 -12.47 0.99
N SER A 278 -9.51 -13.30 2.01
CA SER A 278 -10.50 -14.35 2.27
C SER A 278 -11.22 -13.95 3.56
N PRO A 279 -12.55 -13.79 3.53
CA PRO A 279 -13.35 -13.47 4.70
C PRO A 279 -13.34 -14.58 5.76
#